data_198a32411f13f1fe83cb3a71dc3624ba
#
_entry.id   198a32411f13f1fe83cb3a71dc3624ba
#
_cell.length_a   1.000
_cell.length_b   1.000
_cell.length_c   1.000
_cell.angle_alpha   90.00
_cell.angle_beta   90.00
_cell.angle_gamma   90.00
#
_symmetry.space_group_name_H-M   'P 1'
#
loop_
_entity.id
_entity.type
_entity.pdbx_description
1 polymer ?
#
loop_
_entity_poly.entity_id
_entity_poly.type
_entity_poly.pdbx_seq_one_letter_code
_entity_poly.pdbx_strand_id
1 'polypeptide(L)'
;MNKVYSLLIVCSIMIYACNTPSEKNPFLSEFETENGVPPFNDIKLEHYAPAFKAGIDEQNKNIQAIIKSNEEPGFDNVIAALDGSSPTLNRVSNIFYNLTEAETTQELTNLSMEIAPLLSEHGDNIYLNLDLFAKVNAVYEKQDELNLTTEQKRVLDKVYKKFVRSGANLSEDKQARLREINKELSTLVLTFSNYVLNENNSYKLFVDKEEDLAGLPGWFKSSATAEAKAAGEEGKWLFTLHNASRLPFLQYSENRNLRE
;
A
#
# COMPACT_ATOMS: atom_id res chain seq x y z
N MET A 1 -51.32 20.47 32.45
CA MET A 1 -51.03 19.12 31.97
C MET A 1 -50.48 19.09 30.53
N ASN A 2 -50.96 19.91 29.59
CA ASN A 2 -50.56 19.84 28.18
C ASN A 2 -49.13 20.27 27.83
N LYS A 3 -48.42 21.09 28.64
CA LYS A 3 -47.05 21.51 28.38
C LYS A 3 -45.99 20.47 28.75
N VAL A 4 -46.29 19.55 29.68
CA VAL A 4 -45.39 18.47 30.10
C VAL A 4 -45.37 17.33 29.07
N TYR A 5 -46.51 17.04 28.46
CA TYR A 5 -46.62 16.01 27.38
C TYR A 5 -45.94 16.45 26.09
N SER A 6 -45.94 17.76 25.76
CA SER A 6 -45.19 18.30 24.59
C SER A 6 -43.68 18.19 24.76
N LEU A 7 -43.18 18.36 25.99
CA LEU A 7 -41.73 18.25 26.29
C LEU A 7 -41.24 16.81 26.23
N LEU A 8 -42.06 15.84 26.68
CA LEU A 8 -41.77 14.42 26.61
C LEU A 8 -41.75 13.86 25.17
N ILE A 9 -42.61 14.36 24.32
CA ILE A 9 -42.65 13.97 22.89
C ILE A 9 -41.44 14.52 22.13
N VAL A 10 -40.99 15.74 22.41
CA VAL A 10 -39.79 16.32 21.79
C VAL A 10 -38.50 15.61 22.26
N CYS A 11 -38.39 15.20 23.53
CA CYS A 11 -37.28 14.38 24.01
C CYS A 11 -37.28 12.96 23.41
N SER A 12 -38.45 12.34 23.16
CA SER A 12 -38.51 11.03 22.53
C SER A 12 -38.09 11.04 21.06
N ILE A 13 -38.33 12.13 20.33
CA ILE A 13 -37.90 12.28 18.92
C ILE A 13 -36.39 12.50 18.81
N MET A 14 -35.76 13.15 19.80
CA MET A 14 -34.28 13.32 19.78
C MET A 14 -33.50 12.04 20.09
N ILE A 15 -34.10 11.04 20.73
CA ILE A 15 -33.43 9.75 21.00
C ILE A 15 -33.43 8.82 19.76
N TYR A 16 -34.35 9.02 18.82
CA TYR A 16 -34.39 8.25 17.55
C TYR A 16 -33.45 8.76 16.46
N ALA A 17 -32.86 9.94 16.59
CA ALA A 17 -32.03 10.56 15.56
C ALA A 17 -30.53 10.14 15.58
N CYS A 18 -30.13 9.24 16.49
CA CYS A 18 -28.73 8.81 16.65
C CYS A 18 -28.44 7.32 16.41
N ASN A 19 -29.35 6.59 15.80
CA ASN A 19 -29.08 5.19 15.39
C ASN A 19 -29.30 5.03 13.88
N THR A 20 -28.54 5.72 13.05
CA THR A 20 -28.15 5.14 11.78
C THR A 20 -27.20 3.99 12.13
N PRO A 21 -27.47 2.74 11.73
CA PRO A 21 -26.49 1.67 11.88
C PRO A 21 -25.22 2.17 11.20
N SER A 22 -24.15 2.33 11.94
CA SER A 22 -22.82 2.55 11.35
C SER A 22 -22.64 1.42 10.34
N GLU A 23 -22.59 1.76 9.06
CA GLU A 23 -22.38 0.77 8.00
C GLU A 23 -21.13 -0.03 8.39
N LYS A 24 -21.29 -1.36 8.53
CA LYS A 24 -20.23 -2.22 9.06
C LYS A 24 -19.05 -2.18 8.10
N ASN A 25 -17.92 -1.67 8.54
CA ASN A 25 -16.71 -1.62 7.70
C ASN A 25 -16.28 -3.06 7.31
N PRO A 26 -16.30 -3.40 6.01
CA PRO A 26 -16.03 -4.76 5.54
C PRO A 26 -14.64 -5.30 5.92
N PHE A 27 -13.66 -4.42 6.10
CA PHE A 27 -12.28 -4.80 6.44
C PHE A 27 -12.09 -5.32 7.87
N LEU A 28 -13.03 -5.05 8.79
CA LEU A 28 -12.88 -5.39 10.20
C LEU A 28 -13.26 -6.84 10.54
N SER A 29 -13.69 -7.62 9.57
CA SER A 29 -13.95 -9.06 9.70
C SER A 29 -13.41 -9.80 8.47
N GLU A 30 -13.30 -11.11 8.55
CA GLU A 30 -13.06 -11.93 7.36
C GLU A 30 -14.22 -11.78 6.36
N PHE A 31 -13.90 -11.91 5.07
CA PHE A 31 -14.91 -11.83 4.02
C PHE A 31 -15.69 -13.15 3.97
N GLU A 32 -17.00 -13.08 4.23
CA GLU A 32 -17.93 -14.22 4.19
C GLU A 32 -18.43 -14.52 2.76
N THR A 33 -17.71 -14.04 1.75
CA THR A 33 -17.98 -14.26 0.34
C THR A 33 -17.44 -15.59 -0.15
N GLU A 34 -17.92 -16.07 -1.29
CA GLU A 34 -17.38 -17.28 -1.90
C GLU A 34 -15.87 -17.13 -2.15
N ASN A 35 -15.08 -18.11 -1.69
CA ASN A 35 -13.61 -18.13 -1.74
C ASN A 35 -12.91 -16.94 -1.05
N GLY A 36 -13.58 -16.20 -0.16
CA GLY A 36 -12.99 -15.05 0.53
C GLY A 36 -12.68 -13.86 -0.38
N VAL A 37 -13.34 -13.75 -1.55
CA VAL A 37 -13.17 -12.62 -2.48
C VAL A 37 -13.62 -11.33 -1.79
N PRO A 38 -12.85 -10.23 -1.86
CA PRO A 38 -13.26 -8.97 -1.27
C PRO A 38 -14.60 -8.48 -1.83
N PRO A 39 -15.54 -8.03 -1.00
CA PRO A 39 -16.84 -7.50 -1.46
C PRO A 39 -16.66 -6.10 -2.04
N PHE A 40 -16.05 -5.98 -3.22
CA PHE A 40 -15.68 -4.69 -3.83
C PHE A 40 -16.85 -3.70 -3.98
N ASN A 41 -18.08 -4.20 -4.17
CA ASN A 41 -19.27 -3.34 -4.27
C ASN A 41 -19.64 -2.65 -2.94
N ASP A 42 -19.23 -3.24 -1.81
CA ASP A 42 -19.53 -2.75 -0.47
C ASP A 42 -18.36 -1.96 0.13
N ILE A 43 -17.18 -2.07 -0.48
CA ILE A 43 -15.98 -1.34 -0.04
C ILE A 43 -16.03 0.09 -0.58
N LYS A 44 -15.99 1.06 0.34
CA LYS A 44 -15.99 2.49 0.03
C LYS A 44 -14.69 3.14 0.47
N LEU A 45 -14.35 4.31 -0.10
CA LEU A 45 -13.15 5.06 0.26
C LEU A 45 -13.06 5.34 1.77
N GLU A 46 -14.19 5.68 2.39
CA GLU A 46 -14.30 5.97 3.82
C GLU A 46 -13.98 4.79 4.75
N HIS A 47 -13.98 3.56 4.24
CA HIS A 47 -13.67 2.36 5.01
C HIS A 47 -12.16 2.16 5.23
N TYR A 48 -11.30 2.70 4.36
CA TYR A 48 -9.86 2.43 4.40
C TYR A 48 -9.16 3.03 5.62
N ALA A 49 -9.27 4.33 5.86
CA ALA A 49 -8.57 4.99 6.96
C ALA A 49 -8.91 4.39 8.34
N PRO A 50 -10.20 4.14 8.69
CA PRO A 50 -10.55 3.44 9.93
C PRO A 50 -10.01 2.00 10.00
N ALA A 51 -9.97 1.28 8.86
CA ALA A 51 -9.47 -0.09 8.82
C ALA A 51 -7.94 -0.15 8.99
N PHE A 52 -7.19 0.77 8.37
CA PHE A 52 -5.76 0.91 8.61
C PHE A 52 -5.46 1.19 10.08
N LYS A 53 -6.20 2.12 10.69
CA LYS A 53 -6.05 2.42 12.12
C LYS A 53 -6.32 1.19 12.98
N ALA A 54 -7.44 0.50 12.75
CA ALA A 54 -7.81 -0.69 13.49
C ALA A 54 -6.78 -1.82 13.34
N GLY A 55 -6.25 -2.02 12.13
CA GLY A 55 -5.20 -3.01 11.86
C GLY A 55 -3.87 -2.69 12.54
N ILE A 56 -3.48 -1.41 12.59
CA ILE A 56 -2.31 -0.94 13.36
C ILE A 56 -2.51 -1.19 14.86
N ASP A 57 -3.67 -0.84 15.39
CA ASP A 57 -3.99 -1.03 16.81
C ASP A 57 -4.01 -2.53 17.17
N GLU A 58 -4.57 -3.39 16.30
CA GLU A 58 -4.57 -4.85 16.45
C GLU A 58 -3.14 -5.40 16.46
N GLN A 59 -2.31 -5.03 15.50
CA GLN A 59 -0.92 -5.49 15.42
C GLN A 59 -0.11 -5.04 16.63
N ASN A 60 -0.26 -3.78 17.06
CA ASN A 60 0.39 -3.27 18.26
C ASN A 60 0.03 -4.10 19.50
N LYS A 61 -1.24 -4.45 19.67
CA LYS A 61 -1.70 -5.31 20.77
C LYS A 61 -1.07 -6.71 20.71
N ASN A 62 -1.01 -7.31 19.53
CA ASN A 62 -0.42 -8.64 19.33
C ASN A 62 1.08 -8.63 19.60
N ILE A 63 1.81 -7.61 19.13
CA ILE A 63 3.24 -7.42 19.39
C ILE A 63 3.50 -7.22 20.90
N GLN A 64 2.68 -6.42 21.57
CA GLN A 64 2.80 -6.25 23.02
C GLN A 64 2.57 -7.55 23.78
N ALA A 65 1.72 -8.45 23.30
CA ALA A 65 1.54 -9.77 23.87
C ALA A 65 2.81 -10.64 23.73
N ILE A 66 3.48 -10.61 22.56
CA ILE A 66 4.76 -11.28 22.34
C ILE A 66 5.83 -10.75 23.31
N ILE A 67 5.98 -9.43 23.41
CA ILE A 67 7.00 -8.79 24.26
C ILE A 67 6.78 -9.15 25.73
N LYS A 68 5.54 -9.08 26.20
CA LYS A 68 5.18 -9.31 27.62
C LYS A 68 5.10 -10.78 28.03
N SER A 69 5.15 -11.71 27.08
CA SER A 69 5.15 -13.14 27.40
C SER A 69 6.39 -13.51 28.21
N ASN A 70 6.18 -14.25 29.31
CA ASN A 70 7.23 -14.82 30.13
C ASN A 70 7.67 -16.22 29.63
N GLU A 71 7.07 -16.72 28.58
CA GLU A 71 7.44 -18.00 28.00
C GLU A 71 8.84 -17.91 27.36
N GLU A 72 9.55 -19.05 27.39
CA GLU A 72 10.83 -19.17 26.67
C GLU A 72 10.63 -18.84 25.19
N PRO A 73 11.42 -17.91 24.61
CA PRO A 73 11.28 -17.57 23.20
C PRO A 73 11.53 -18.78 22.28
N GLY A 74 10.53 -19.08 21.46
CA GLY A 74 10.52 -20.17 20.50
C GLY A 74 9.96 -19.70 19.14
N PHE A 75 10.02 -20.60 18.15
CA PHE A 75 9.55 -20.26 16.80
C PHE A 75 8.06 -19.86 16.80
N ASP A 76 7.20 -20.64 17.48
CA ASP A 76 5.76 -20.45 17.40
C ASP A 76 5.28 -19.21 18.19
N ASN A 77 5.80 -18.99 19.41
CA ASN A 77 5.37 -17.89 20.27
C ASN A 77 6.05 -16.54 19.96
N VAL A 78 7.09 -16.52 19.09
CA VAL A 78 7.74 -15.28 18.66
C VAL A 78 7.63 -15.09 17.16
N ILE A 79 8.14 -16.01 16.34
CA ILE A 79 8.28 -15.82 14.90
C ILE A 79 6.93 -15.99 14.18
N ALA A 80 6.25 -17.10 14.41
CA ALA A 80 4.93 -17.35 13.84
C ALA A 80 3.88 -16.38 14.40
N ALA A 81 3.94 -16.06 15.69
CA ALA A 81 3.08 -15.06 16.31
C ALA A 81 3.29 -13.65 15.72
N LEU A 82 4.53 -13.27 15.40
CA LEU A 82 4.83 -11.99 14.74
C LEU A 82 4.33 -11.98 13.30
N ASP A 83 4.51 -13.06 12.55
CA ASP A 83 4.06 -13.19 11.17
C ASP A 83 2.52 -13.10 11.08
N GLY A 84 1.81 -13.77 12.00
CA GLY A 84 0.35 -13.72 12.12
C GLY A 84 -0.23 -12.49 12.84
N SER A 85 0.60 -11.50 13.20
CA SER A 85 0.18 -10.41 14.10
C SER A 85 -0.76 -9.38 13.49
N SER A 86 -0.90 -9.32 12.16
CA SER A 86 -1.54 -8.22 11.43
C SER A 86 -2.62 -8.64 10.41
N PRO A 87 -3.60 -9.48 10.74
CA PRO A 87 -4.56 -9.98 9.76
C PRO A 87 -5.42 -8.86 9.14
N THR A 88 -5.92 -7.94 9.96
CA THR A 88 -6.72 -6.79 9.47
C THR A 88 -5.87 -5.83 8.63
N LEU A 89 -4.64 -5.50 9.08
CA LEU A 89 -3.75 -4.61 8.35
C LEU A 89 -3.34 -5.20 7.00
N ASN A 90 -3.05 -6.50 6.95
CA ASN A 90 -2.74 -7.20 5.70
C ASN A 90 -3.94 -7.19 4.74
N ARG A 91 -5.16 -7.44 5.27
CA ARG A 91 -6.40 -7.43 4.47
C ARG A 91 -6.63 -6.09 3.81
N VAL A 92 -6.60 -5.00 4.59
CA VAL A 92 -6.85 -3.65 4.03
C VAL A 92 -5.72 -3.21 3.11
N SER A 93 -4.45 -3.45 3.47
CA SER A 93 -3.29 -3.04 2.67
C SER A 93 -3.28 -3.73 1.30
N ASN A 94 -3.50 -5.05 1.26
CA ASN A 94 -3.50 -5.79 0.00
C ASN A 94 -4.53 -5.26 -0.99
N ILE A 95 -5.74 -4.95 -0.53
CA ILE A 95 -6.79 -4.41 -1.40
C ILE A 95 -6.48 -2.96 -1.79
N PHE A 96 -6.10 -2.13 -0.83
CA PHE A 96 -5.80 -0.73 -1.06
C PHE A 96 -4.70 -0.53 -2.11
N TYR A 97 -3.55 -1.18 -1.91
CA TYR A 97 -2.42 -1.02 -2.83
C TYR A 97 -2.66 -1.67 -4.20
N ASN A 98 -3.40 -2.78 -4.27
CA ASN A 98 -3.79 -3.33 -5.58
C ASN A 98 -4.68 -2.35 -6.36
N LEU A 99 -5.65 -1.69 -5.70
CA LEU A 99 -6.51 -0.71 -6.37
C LEU A 99 -5.75 0.57 -6.73
N THR A 100 -4.86 1.06 -5.90
CA THR A 100 -4.04 2.24 -6.23
C THR A 100 -3.11 2.01 -7.43
N GLU A 101 -2.72 0.76 -7.70
CA GLU A 101 -1.89 0.44 -8.87
C GLU A 101 -2.71 0.13 -10.13
N ALA A 102 -3.89 -0.49 -9.98
CA ALA A 102 -4.71 -0.95 -11.10
C ALA A 102 -5.71 0.10 -11.58
N GLU A 103 -6.34 0.85 -10.68
CA GLU A 103 -7.42 1.79 -10.97
C GLU A 103 -7.36 2.97 -9.99
N THR A 104 -6.26 3.72 -10.05
CA THR A 104 -6.06 4.85 -9.13
C THR A 104 -7.00 6.01 -9.43
N THR A 105 -7.48 6.66 -8.36
CA THR A 105 -8.21 7.92 -8.40
C THR A 105 -7.45 8.97 -7.60
N GLN A 106 -7.82 10.25 -7.76
CA GLN A 106 -7.20 11.32 -6.97
C GLN A 106 -7.46 11.14 -5.47
N GLU A 107 -8.62 10.62 -5.10
CA GLU A 107 -8.99 10.34 -3.71
C GLU A 107 -8.13 9.21 -3.12
N LEU A 108 -7.91 8.12 -3.86
CA LEU A 108 -7.01 7.04 -3.44
C LEU A 108 -5.56 7.53 -3.33
N THR A 109 -5.13 8.38 -4.27
CA THR A 109 -3.80 9.00 -4.23
C THR A 109 -3.63 9.88 -2.97
N ASN A 110 -4.62 10.72 -2.68
CA ASN A 110 -4.59 11.57 -1.48
C ASN A 110 -4.56 10.72 -0.21
N LEU A 111 -5.38 9.69 -0.13
CA LEU A 111 -5.39 8.77 1.00
C LEU A 111 -4.06 8.02 1.14
N SER A 112 -3.41 7.64 0.04
CA SER A 112 -2.07 7.03 0.08
C SER A 112 -1.04 7.95 0.72
N MET A 113 -1.09 9.25 0.42
CA MET A 113 -0.20 10.25 1.02
C MET A 113 -0.43 10.42 2.53
N GLU A 114 -1.66 10.19 3.01
CA GLU A 114 -1.98 10.22 4.44
C GLU A 114 -1.56 8.94 5.17
N ILE A 115 -1.76 7.78 4.54
CA ILE A 115 -1.51 6.47 5.14
C ILE A 115 -0.01 6.11 5.16
N ALA A 116 0.76 6.49 4.15
CA ALA A 116 2.16 6.07 4.03
C ALA A 116 3.04 6.49 5.22
N PRO A 117 2.98 7.73 5.76
CA PRO A 117 3.73 8.10 6.95
C PRO A 117 3.31 7.30 8.20
N LEU A 118 2.02 6.97 8.34
CA LEU A 118 1.51 6.18 9.46
C LEU A 118 2.04 4.74 9.41
N LEU A 119 2.06 4.12 8.23
CA LEU A 119 2.62 2.78 8.05
C LEU A 119 4.14 2.77 8.21
N SER A 120 4.83 3.82 7.76
CA SER A 120 6.28 3.97 7.97
C SER A 120 6.62 4.05 9.46
N GLU A 121 5.92 4.89 10.20
CA GLU A 121 6.09 5.02 11.66
C GLU A 121 5.75 3.70 12.37
N HIS A 122 4.66 3.04 11.97
CA HIS A 122 4.27 1.75 12.51
C HIS A 122 5.33 0.67 12.26
N GLY A 123 5.87 0.61 11.04
CA GLY A 123 6.99 -0.28 10.71
C GLY A 123 8.22 -0.02 11.56
N ASP A 124 8.59 1.24 11.74
CA ASP A 124 9.71 1.63 12.61
C ASP A 124 9.46 1.24 14.08
N ASN A 125 8.21 1.36 14.56
CA ASN A 125 7.84 0.96 15.92
C ASN A 125 7.95 -0.53 16.16
N ILE A 126 7.86 -1.34 15.11
CA ILE A 126 8.08 -2.78 15.15
C ILE A 126 9.57 -3.12 15.04
N TYR A 127 10.21 -2.68 13.95
CA TYR A 127 11.56 -3.17 13.59
C TYR A 127 12.70 -2.47 14.33
N LEU A 128 12.44 -1.34 14.99
CA LEU A 128 13.37 -0.67 15.90
C LEU A 128 13.05 -0.94 17.38
N ASN A 129 12.10 -1.85 17.68
CA ASN A 129 11.76 -2.21 19.03
C ASN A 129 12.79 -3.20 19.59
N LEU A 130 13.56 -2.75 20.59
CA LEU A 130 14.64 -3.54 21.19
C LEU A 130 14.14 -4.78 21.96
N ASP A 131 12.99 -4.66 22.63
CA ASP A 131 12.43 -5.79 23.41
C ASP A 131 11.93 -6.89 22.49
N LEU A 132 11.27 -6.51 21.39
CA LEU A 132 10.83 -7.46 20.37
C LEU A 132 12.04 -8.10 19.66
N PHE A 133 13.05 -7.28 19.31
CA PHE A 133 14.26 -7.78 18.68
C PHE A 133 15.02 -8.75 19.59
N ALA A 134 15.09 -8.50 20.90
CA ALA A 134 15.71 -9.42 21.85
C ALA A 134 15.02 -10.80 21.83
N LYS A 135 13.69 -10.86 21.73
CA LYS A 135 12.95 -12.12 21.58
C LYS A 135 13.28 -12.83 20.27
N VAL A 136 13.29 -12.10 19.15
CA VAL A 136 13.65 -12.65 17.83
C VAL A 136 15.10 -13.16 17.82
N ASN A 137 16.02 -12.41 18.39
CA ASN A 137 17.44 -12.78 18.47
C ASN A 137 17.64 -14.06 19.32
N ALA A 138 16.91 -14.18 20.45
CA ALA A 138 16.99 -15.37 21.29
C ALA A 138 16.56 -16.65 20.54
N VAL A 139 15.51 -16.56 19.69
CA VAL A 139 15.11 -17.68 18.83
C VAL A 139 16.17 -17.96 17.75
N TYR A 140 16.74 -16.90 17.16
CA TYR A 140 17.76 -17.03 16.12
C TYR A 140 19.04 -17.70 16.63
N GLU A 141 19.52 -17.35 17.81
CA GLU A 141 20.71 -17.94 18.44
C GLU A 141 20.54 -19.43 18.75
N LYS A 142 19.30 -19.85 19.08
CA LYS A 142 18.98 -21.25 19.42
C LYS A 142 18.46 -22.07 18.23
N GLN A 143 18.54 -21.55 17.00
CA GLN A 143 17.91 -22.16 15.81
C GLN A 143 18.29 -23.61 15.55
N ASP A 144 19.50 -24.02 15.91
CA ASP A 144 19.99 -25.40 15.72
C ASP A 144 19.48 -26.37 16.80
N GLU A 145 19.02 -25.86 17.93
CA GLU A 145 18.45 -26.63 19.05
C GLU A 145 16.92 -26.85 18.88
N LEU A 146 16.26 -26.01 18.08
CA LEU A 146 14.78 -25.96 17.97
C LEU A 146 14.17 -26.98 17.01
N ASN A 147 14.94 -27.85 16.38
CA ASN A 147 14.47 -28.85 15.39
C ASN A 147 13.54 -28.27 14.31
N LEU A 148 13.84 -27.04 13.84
CA LEU A 148 13.05 -26.33 12.84
C LEU A 148 13.09 -27.01 11.47
N THR A 149 11.96 -26.96 10.73
CA THR A 149 11.94 -27.36 9.32
C THR A 149 12.78 -26.39 8.48
N THR A 150 13.05 -26.76 7.23
CA THR A 150 13.78 -25.90 6.29
C THR A 150 13.05 -24.57 6.06
N GLU A 151 11.73 -24.61 5.95
CA GLU A 151 10.87 -23.43 5.79
C GLU A 151 10.92 -22.53 7.02
N GLN A 152 10.79 -23.12 8.22
CA GLN A 152 10.88 -22.39 9.48
C GLN A 152 12.23 -21.69 9.67
N LYS A 153 13.33 -22.39 9.38
CA LYS A 153 14.67 -21.79 9.38
C LYS A 153 14.77 -20.63 8.40
N ARG A 154 14.17 -20.76 7.23
CA ARG A 154 14.16 -19.69 6.22
C ARG A 154 13.36 -18.47 6.68
N VAL A 155 12.20 -18.68 7.29
CA VAL A 155 11.37 -17.60 7.86
C VAL A 155 12.12 -16.88 8.97
N LEU A 156 12.68 -17.63 9.92
CA LEU A 156 13.47 -17.08 11.02
C LEU A 156 14.65 -16.22 10.51
N ASP A 157 15.42 -16.72 9.54
CA ASP A 157 16.52 -15.98 8.92
C ASP A 157 16.07 -14.67 8.27
N LYS A 158 14.93 -14.70 7.56
CA LYS A 158 14.36 -13.50 6.93
C LYS A 158 13.88 -12.49 7.99
N VAL A 159 13.18 -12.94 9.03
CA VAL A 159 12.69 -12.08 10.11
C VAL A 159 13.87 -11.42 10.82
N TYR A 160 14.86 -12.20 11.27
CA TYR A 160 16.06 -11.68 11.92
C TYR A 160 16.79 -10.65 11.07
N LYS A 161 17.06 -10.98 9.79
CA LYS A 161 17.72 -10.06 8.86
C LYS A 161 16.90 -8.80 8.60
N LYS A 162 15.59 -8.88 8.63
CA LYS A 162 14.72 -7.71 8.48
C LYS A 162 14.92 -6.75 9.65
N PHE A 163 14.92 -7.22 10.89
CA PHE A 163 15.24 -6.37 12.06
C PHE A 163 16.62 -5.72 11.96
N VAL A 164 17.65 -6.51 11.68
CA VAL A 164 19.03 -6.00 11.56
C VAL A 164 19.15 -4.93 10.47
N ARG A 165 18.58 -5.19 9.28
CA ARG A 165 18.63 -4.25 8.16
C ARG A 165 17.77 -3.00 8.38
N SER A 166 16.70 -3.13 9.16
CA SER A 166 15.88 -2.00 9.57
C SER A 166 16.48 -1.15 10.69
N GLY A 167 17.65 -1.56 11.22
CA GLY A 167 18.39 -0.74 12.17
C GLY A 167 18.23 -1.12 13.64
N ALA A 168 17.75 -2.32 13.97
CA ALA A 168 17.60 -2.76 15.36
C ALA A 168 18.90 -2.66 16.18
N ASN A 169 20.05 -2.82 15.53
CA ASN A 169 21.40 -2.73 16.16
C ASN A 169 21.98 -1.31 16.21
N LEU A 170 21.25 -0.29 15.78
CA LEU A 170 21.69 1.09 15.82
C LEU A 170 21.53 1.67 17.25
N SER A 171 22.37 2.64 17.60
CA SER A 171 22.18 3.47 18.79
C SER A 171 20.91 4.33 18.70
N GLU A 172 20.36 4.74 19.84
CA GLU A 172 19.11 5.49 19.90
C GLU A 172 19.12 6.76 19.03
N ASP A 173 20.22 7.52 19.02
CA ASP A 173 20.40 8.71 18.19
C ASP A 173 20.31 8.40 16.69
N LYS A 174 20.91 7.28 16.27
CA LYS A 174 20.86 6.81 14.88
C LYS A 174 19.49 6.26 14.52
N GLN A 175 18.80 5.57 15.45
CA GLN A 175 17.42 5.14 15.24
C GLN A 175 16.48 6.33 15.12
N ALA A 176 16.63 7.36 15.94
CA ALA A 176 15.85 8.60 15.83
C ALA A 176 16.03 9.25 14.45
N ARG A 177 17.28 9.38 13.98
CA ARG A 177 17.56 9.91 12.65
C ARG A 177 17.01 9.03 11.53
N LEU A 178 17.07 7.72 11.68
CA LEU A 178 16.52 6.77 10.70
C LEU A 178 14.99 6.91 10.58
N ARG A 179 14.28 7.09 11.69
CA ARG A 179 12.82 7.35 11.68
C ARG A 179 12.46 8.61 10.91
N GLU A 180 13.23 9.70 11.09
CA GLU A 180 13.02 10.92 10.31
C GLU A 180 13.20 10.68 8.81
N ILE A 181 14.26 9.96 8.42
CA ILE A 181 14.55 9.59 7.03
C ILE A 181 13.42 8.73 6.46
N ASN A 182 12.98 7.69 7.17
CA ASN A 182 11.93 6.79 6.72
C ASN A 182 10.60 7.54 6.51
N LYS A 183 10.26 8.43 7.42
CA LYS A 183 9.07 9.28 7.31
C LYS A 183 9.14 10.18 6.07
N GLU A 184 10.27 10.82 5.81
CA GLU A 184 10.46 11.66 4.62
C GLU A 184 10.40 10.81 3.35
N LEU A 185 11.10 9.67 3.31
CA LEU A 185 11.11 8.75 2.17
C LEU A 185 9.71 8.22 1.84
N SER A 186 8.89 7.91 2.82
CA SER A 186 7.52 7.41 2.59
C SER A 186 6.67 8.37 1.75
N THR A 187 6.86 9.67 1.93
CA THR A 187 6.18 10.72 1.15
C THR A 187 6.86 10.99 -0.18
N LEU A 188 8.21 11.06 -0.20
CA LEU A 188 8.98 11.35 -1.42
C LEU A 188 8.80 10.28 -2.50
N VAL A 189 8.78 9.00 -2.11
CA VAL A 189 8.57 7.88 -3.06
C VAL A 189 7.20 8.01 -3.74
N LEU A 190 6.14 8.28 -2.99
CA LEU A 190 4.79 8.48 -3.54
C LEU A 190 4.74 9.72 -4.45
N THR A 191 5.34 10.82 -4.01
CA THR A 191 5.40 12.06 -4.79
C THR A 191 6.11 11.83 -6.14
N PHE A 192 7.25 11.14 -6.11
CA PHE A 192 7.98 10.79 -7.33
C PHE A 192 7.17 9.88 -8.24
N SER A 193 6.52 8.83 -7.70
CA SER A 193 5.68 7.92 -8.47
C SER A 193 4.51 8.65 -9.14
N ASN A 194 3.87 9.59 -8.42
CA ASN A 194 2.80 10.41 -8.97
C ASN A 194 3.29 11.34 -10.08
N TYR A 195 4.49 11.92 -9.96
CA TYR A 195 5.06 12.73 -11.03
C TYR A 195 5.34 11.89 -12.28
N VAL A 196 5.91 10.70 -12.12
CA VAL A 196 6.14 9.77 -13.24
C VAL A 196 4.83 9.37 -13.91
N LEU A 197 3.79 9.05 -13.12
CA LEU A 197 2.47 8.70 -13.65
C LEU A 197 1.86 9.87 -14.44
N ASN A 198 1.87 11.08 -13.86
CA ASN A 198 1.32 12.27 -14.49
C ASN A 198 2.05 12.62 -15.79
N GLU A 199 3.39 12.54 -15.80
CA GLU A 199 4.18 12.78 -16.99
C GLU A 199 3.89 11.73 -18.07
N ASN A 200 3.83 10.45 -17.73
CA ASN A 200 3.47 9.38 -18.66
C ASN A 200 2.09 9.60 -19.30
N ASN A 201 1.13 10.11 -18.52
CA ASN A 201 -0.24 10.34 -18.99
C ASN A 201 -0.41 11.65 -19.78
N SER A 202 0.40 12.65 -19.49
CA SER A 202 0.27 13.99 -20.10
C SER A 202 1.10 14.16 -21.38
N TYR A 203 2.25 13.46 -21.46
CA TYR A 203 3.16 13.60 -22.61
C TYR A 203 2.56 13.06 -23.90
N LYS A 204 2.59 13.87 -24.96
CA LYS A 204 2.09 13.54 -26.29
C LYS A 204 3.06 14.08 -27.35
N LEU A 205 3.64 13.17 -28.11
CA LEU A 205 4.44 13.52 -29.29
C LEU A 205 3.57 13.31 -30.54
N PHE A 206 3.09 14.39 -31.13
CA PHE A 206 2.40 14.35 -32.42
C PHE A 206 3.41 14.48 -33.55
N VAL A 207 3.34 13.56 -34.49
CA VAL A 207 4.10 13.61 -35.74
C VAL A 207 3.10 13.85 -36.89
N ASP A 208 3.37 14.81 -37.75
CA ASP A 208 2.49 15.22 -38.85
C ASP A 208 3.07 14.93 -40.24
N LYS A 209 4.34 14.48 -40.31
CA LYS A 209 5.02 14.17 -41.57
C LYS A 209 5.34 12.68 -41.64
N GLU A 210 4.96 12.05 -42.74
CA GLU A 210 5.22 10.62 -42.95
C GLU A 210 6.72 10.30 -43.04
N GLU A 211 7.54 11.22 -43.53
CA GLU A 211 9.00 11.08 -43.61
C GLU A 211 9.65 10.90 -42.24
N ASP A 212 9.07 11.47 -41.17
CA ASP A 212 9.55 11.37 -39.79
C ASP A 212 9.25 9.99 -39.15
N LEU A 213 8.46 9.18 -39.84
CA LEU A 213 8.13 7.81 -39.41
C LEU A 213 9.08 6.74 -40.01
N ALA A 214 10.18 7.17 -40.65
CA ALA A 214 11.17 6.25 -41.23
C ALA A 214 11.65 5.25 -40.18
N GLY A 215 11.74 3.95 -40.56
CA GLY A 215 12.13 2.85 -39.69
C GLY A 215 11.00 2.26 -38.84
N LEU A 216 9.91 2.99 -38.59
CA LEU A 216 8.80 2.48 -37.77
C LEU A 216 8.00 1.39 -38.50
N PRO A 217 7.72 0.23 -37.83
CA PRO A 217 6.92 -0.85 -38.39
C PRO A 217 5.48 -0.40 -38.73
N GLY A 218 4.88 -1.02 -39.77
CA GLY A 218 3.51 -0.69 -40.20
C GLY A 218 2.46 -0.84 -39.10
N TRP A 219 2.54 -1.91 -38.33
CA TRP A 219 1.62 -2.13 -37.19
C TRP A 219 1.70 -1.00 -36.14
N PHE A 220 2.90 -0.48 -35.90
CA PHE A 220 3.14 0.58 -34.93
C PHE A 220 2.63 1.93 -35.45
N LYS A 221 2.84 2.23 -36.73
CA LYS A 221 2.24 3.41 -37.40
C LYS A 221 0.72 3.38 -37.34
N SER A 222 0.10 2.21 -37.57
CA SER A 222 -1.37 2.04 -37.49
C SER A 222 -1.90 2.29 -36.07
N SER A 223 -1.21 1.81 -35.03
CA SER A 223 -1.55 2.09 -33.64
C SER A 223 -1.44 3.59 -33.33
N ALA A 224 -0.35 4.24 -33.73
CA ALA A 224 -0.14 5.67 -33.53
C ALA A 224 -1.19 6.54 -34.26
N THR A 225 -1.68 6.11 -35.43
CA THR A 225 -2.80 6.75 -36.15
C THR A 225 -4.09 6.65 -35.35
N ALA A 226 -4.40 5.47 -34.79
CA ALA A 226 -5.60 5.25 -33.99
C ALA A 226 -5.58 6.10 -32.72
N GLU A 227 -4.43 6.17 -32.03
CA GLU A 227 -4.21 7.01 -30.84
C GLU A 227 -4.40 8.50 -31.15
N ALA A 228 -3.82 9.00 -32.26
CA ALA A 228 -3.97 10.39 -32.68
C ALA A 228 -5.45 10.73 -32.99
N LYS A 229 -6.16 9.83 -33.68
CA LYS A 229 -7.58 10.00 -33.95
C LYS A 229 -8.42 10.01 -32.66
N ALA A 230 -8.12 9.15 -31.71
CA ALA A 230 -8.79 9.13 -30.39
C ALA A 230 -8.52 10.43 -29.60
N ALA A 231 -7.36 11.04 -29.80
CA ALA A 231 -7.00 12.34 -29.22
C ALA A 231 -7.58 13.56 -29.99
N GLY A 232 -8.35 13.36 -31.08
CA GLY A 232 -8.93 14.41 -31.89
C GLY A 232 -8.01 15.01 -32.97
N GLU A 233 -6.85 14.39 -33.20
CA GLU A 233 -5.82 14.87 -34.14
C GLU A 233 -5.76 13.93 -35.37
N GLU A 234 -6.84 13.90 -36.15
CA GLU A 234 -6.91 13.05 -37.35
C GLU A 234 -5.89 13.49 -38.41
N GLY A 235 -5.22 12.52 -39.03
CA GLY A 235 -4.15 12.76 -40.02
C GLY A 235 -2.74 12.87 -39.44
N LYS A 236 -2.60 12.71 -38.12
CA LYS A 236 -1.30 12.65 -37.42
C LYS A 236 -1.04 11.27 -36.82
N TRP A 237 0.12 11.12 -36.22
CA TRP A 237 0.54 9.96 -35.43
C TRP A 237 0.88 10.42 -34.02
N LEU A 238 0.32 9.74 -33.00
CA LEU A 238 0.57 10.06 -31.61
C LEU A 238 1.45 8.98 -30.96
N PHE A 239 2.53 9.43 -30.34
CA PHE A 239 3.41 8.61 -29.51
C PHE A 239 3.42 9.15 -28.09
N THR A 240 3.48 8.24 -27.12
CA THR A 240 3.42 8.55 -25.67
C THR A 240 4.60 7.94 -24.93
N LEU A 241 4.76 8.26 -23.63
CA LEU A 241 5.78 7.65 -22.77
C LEU A 241 5.42 6.24 -22.29
N HIS A 242 4.21 5.75 -22.54
CA HIS A 242 3.87 4.38 -22.20
C HIS A 242 4.79 3.39 -22.91
N ASN A 243 5.17 2.29 -22.22
CA ASN A 243 6.14 1.34 -22.72
C ASN A 243 5.80 0.77 -24.11
N ALA A 244 4.51 0.52 -24.38
CA ALA A 244 4.04 0.04 -25.67
C ALA A 244 4.27 1.04 -26.84
N SER A 245 4.36 2.34 -26.53
CA SER A 245 4.63 3.40 -27.50
C SER A 245 6.12 3.78 -27.51
N ARG A 246 6.68 4.10 -26.33
CA ARG A 246 8.05 4.60 -26.22
C ARG A 246 9.11 3.59 -26.67
N LEU A 247 9.01 2.35 -26.23
CA LEU A 247 10.07 1.37 -26.51
C LEU A 247 10.18 1.05 -28.02
N PRO A 248 9.10 0.75 -28.76
CA PRO A 248 9.19 0.55 -30.20
C PRO A 248 9.65 1.83 -30.93
N PHE A 249 9.20 3.01 -30.47
CA PHE A 249 9.64 4.28 -31.08
C PHE A 249 11.16 4.46 -30.98
N LEU A 250 11.73 4.28 -29.79
CA LEU A 250 13.18 4.39 -29.57
C LEU A 250 13.96 3.30 -30.30
N GLN A 251 13.38 2.12 -30.49
CA GLN A 251 14.03 0.98 -31.13
C GLN A 251 14.08 1.10 -32.65
N TYR A 252 12.99 1.59 -33.28
CA TYR A 252 12.81 1.50 -34.73
C TYR A 252 12.88 2.83 -35.45
N SER A 253 12.57 3.98 -34.79
CA SER A 253 12.62 5.28 -35.47
C SER A 253 14.03 5.58 -35.95
N GLU A 254 14.19 5.97 -37.24
CA GLU A 254 15.44 6.47 -37.80
C GLU A 254 15.64 7.95 -37.52
N ASN A 255 14.58 8.69 -37.17
CA ASN A 255 14.68 10.11 -36.84
C ASN A 255 15.27 10.31 -35.43
N ARG A 256 16.56 10.65 -35.40
CA ARG A 256 17.29 10.86 -34.14
C ARG A 256 16.72 12.01 -33.30
N ASN A 257 16.34 13.11 -33.93
CA ASN A 257 15.83 14.29 -33.22
C ASN A 257 14.54 14.03 -32.49
N LEU A 258 13.69 13.13 -33.02
CA LEU A 258 12.46 12.73 -32.34
C LEU A 258 12.68 11.68 -31.24
N ARG A 259 13.83 10.98 -31.24
CA ARG A 259 14.20 10.05 -30.17
C ARG A 259 14.84 10.73 -28.96
N GLU A 260 15.44 11.91 -29.14
CA GLU A 260 16.05 12.74 -28.10
C GLU A 260 15.01 13.62 -27.37
#